data_a96eb76ae4517698b95999eab8a70d90
#
_entry.id   a96eb76ae4517698b95999eab8a70d90
#
_cell.length_a   1.000
_cell.length_b   1.000
_cell.length_c   1.000
_cell.angle_alpha   90.00
_cell.angle_beta   90.00
_cell.angle_gamma   90.00
#
_symmetry.space_group_name_H-M   'P 1'
#
loop_
_entity.id
_entity.type
_entity.pdbx_description
1 polymer ?
#
loop_
_entity_poly.entity_id
_entity_poly.type
_entity_poly.pdbx_seq_one_letter_code
_entity_poly.pdbx_strand_id
1 'polypeptide(L)'
;MSEDNTKELTIDVKDLSIEKEQYIDDLLRYLEEQLPQIDISRSGNSIELIVPSKMSNRVIKLRIKKFLHRKKLTEKYRPISYNSSNIRGYRIKEKKSLELTYY
;
A
#
# COMPACT_ATOMS: atom_id res chain seq x y z
N MET A 1 9.10 26.83 1.04
CA MET A 1 10.18 26.07 0.59
C MET A 1 9.76 24.77 -0.03
N SER A 2 10.70 24.19 -0.65
CA SER A 2 10.43 23.01 -1.45
C SER A 2 9.96 21.83 -0.62
N GLU A 3 10.38 21.75 0.62
CA GLU A 3 9.99 20.59 1.43
C GLU A 3 8.48 20.53 1.66
N ASP A 4 7.80 21.66 1.50
CA ASP A 4 6.34 21.67 1.66
C ASP A 4 5.62 21.11 0.45
N ASN A 5 6.36 20.80 -0.60
CA ASN A 5 5.76 20.31 -1.83
C ASN A 5 5.60 18.79 -1.85
N THR A 6 6.01 18.14 -0.78
CA THR A 6 5.91 16.69 -0.70
C THR A 6 5.25 16.28 0.60
N LYS A 7 4.76 15.05 0.61
CA LYS A 7 4.21 14.44 1.81
C LYS A 7 4.64 12.99 1.85
N GLU A 8 4.60 12.41 3.03
CA GLU A 8 5.01 11.03 3.23
C GLU A 8 3.79 10.17 3.48
N LEU A 9 3.77 9.02 2.84
CA LEU A 9 2.75 8.01 3.04
C LEU A 9 3.43 6.68 3.32
N THR A 10 2.76 5.85 4.10
CA THR A 10 3.27 4.54 4.45
C THR A 10 2.24 3.49 4.06
N ILE A 11 2.71 2.40 3.47
CA ILE A 11 1.86 1.24 3.20
C ILE A 11 2.33 0.12 4.11
N ASP A 12 1.45 -0.31 5.00
CA ASP A 12 1.74 -1.44 5.90
C ASP A 12 1.46 -2.72 5.13
N VAL A 13 2.49 -3.52 4.93
CA VAL A 13 2.38 -4.75 4.14
C VAL A 13 2.65 -6.00 4.97
N LYS A 14 2.47 -5.90 6.28
CA LYS A 14 2.76 -7.01 7.16
C LYS A 14 1.97 -8.27 6.80
N ASP A 15 0.66 -8.11 6.60
CA ASP A 15 -0.18 -9.27 6.28
C ASP A 15 0.26 -9.90 4.97
N LEU A 16 0.64 -9.07 4.01
CA LEU A 16 1.08 -9.56 2.72
C LEU A 16 2.39 -10.32 2.84
N SER A 17 3.28 -9.86 3.71
CA SER A 17 4.58 -10.49 3.89
C SER A 17 4.45 -11.88 4.53
N ILE A 18 3.44 -12.05 5.38
CA ILE A 18 3.19 -13.35 5.99
C ILE A 18 2.80 -14.36 4.92
N GLU A 19 2.04 -13.92 3.94
CA GLU A 19 1.64 -14.80 2.85
C GLU A 19 2.85 -15.14 1.97
N LYS A 20 3.58 -14.11 1.50
CA LYS A 20 4.68 -14.32 0.59
C LYS A 20 5.49 -13.04 0.45
N GLU A 21 6.76 -13.11 0.83
CA GLU A 21 7.64 -11.95 0.75
C GLU A 21 7.74 -11.40 -0.67
N GLN A 22 7.66 -12.29 -1.65
CA GLN A 22 7.77 -11.88 -3.05
C GLN A 22 6.72 -10.84 -3.43
N TYR A 23 5.56 -10.89 -2.80
CA TYR A 23 4.51 -9.92 -3.10
C TYR A 23 4.94 -8.50 -2.79
N ILE A 24 5.77 -8.32 -1.76
CA ILE A 24 6.24 -6.98 -1.42
C ILE A 24 7.17 -6.45 -2.50
N ASP A 25 8.08 -7.29 -2.97
CA ASP A 25 8.99 -6.88 -4.04
C ASP A 25 8.22 -6.58 -5.33
N ASP A 26 7.20 -7.39 -5.61
CA ASP A 26 6.37 -7.16 -6.78
C ASP A 26 5.61 -5.84 -6.67
N LEU A 27 5.11 -5.54 -5.49
CA LEU A 27 4.39 -4.29 -5.27
C LEU A 27 5.32 -3.10 -5.41
N LEU A 28 6.53 -3.19 -4.86
CA LEU A 28 7.52 -2.13 -5.01
C LEU A 28 7.78 -1.84 -6.49
N ARG A 29 8.03 -2.90 -7.25
CA ARG A 29 8.31 -2.75 -8.68
C ARG A 29 7.11 -2.16 -9.41
N TYR A 30 5.92 -2.64 -9.08
CA TYR A 30 4.72 -2.13 -9.73
C TYR A 30 4.54 -0.64 -9.46
N LEU A 31 4.72 -0.22 -8.21
CA LEU A 31 4.56 1.19 -7.87
C LEU A 31 5.61 2.05 -8.55
N GLU A 32 6.84 1.56 -8.63
CA GLU A 32 7.90 2.30 -9.30
C GLU A 32 7.59 2.48 -10.78
N GLU A 33 7.01 1.47 -11.42
CA GLU A 33 6.65 1.56 -12.83
C GLU A 33 5.48 2.48 -13.06
N GLN A 34 4.49 2.44 -12.17
CA GLN A 34 3.27 3.22 -12.35
C GLN A 34 3.42 4.67 -11.93
N LEU A 35 4.30 4.92 -11.00
CA LEU A 35 4.45 6.25 -10.41
C LEU A 35 5.93 6.62 -10.35
N PRO A 36 6.55 6.83 -11.52
CA PRO A 36 8.00 7.10 -11.53
C PRO A 36 8.39 8.41 -10.90
N GLN A 37 7.42 9.31 -10.67
CA GLN A 37 7.71 10.62 -10.11
C GLN A 37 7.79 10.63 -8.59
N ILE A 38 7.54 9.50 -7.92
CA ILE A 38 7.61 9.46 -6.47
C ILE A 38 8.79 8.63 -6.02
N ASP A 39 9.20 8.85 -4.77
CA ASP A 39 10.28 8.07 -4.16
C ASP A 39 9.66 6.95 -3.34
N ILE A 40 10.16 5.75 -3.52
CA ILE A 40 9.63 4.56 -2.88
C ILE A 40 10.78 3.80 -2.24
N SER A 41 10.58 3.39 -0.99
CA SER A 41 11.58 2.55 -0.31
C SER A 41 10.86 1.59 0.60
N ARG A 42 11.54 0.50 0.94
CA ARG A 42 11.00 -0.48 1.87
C ARG A 42 11.70 -0.36 3.20
N SER A 43 10.92 -0.43 4.27
CA SER A 43 11.45 -0.41 5.62
C SER A 43 10.74 -1.50 6.42
N GLY A 44 11.38 -2.67 6.55
CA GLY A 44 10.77 -3.79 7.25
C GLY A 44 9.49 -4.25 6.57
N ASN A 45 8.38 -4.20 7.29
CA ASN A 45 7.08 -4.59 6.77
C ASN A 45 6.27 -3.41 6.29
N SER A 46 6.94 -2.33 5.90
CA SER A 46 6.29 -1.12 5.41
C SER A 46 6.96 -0.66 4.14
N ILE A 47 6.18 -0.01 3.28
CA ILE A 47 6.71 0.67 2.11
C ILE A 47 6.49 2.15 2.35
N GLU A 48 7.55 2.94 2.23
CA GLU A 48 7.48 4.36 2.46
C GLU A 48 7.52 5.10 1.15
N LEU A 49 6.61 6.06 1.00
CA LEU A 49 6.46 6.82 -0.23
C LEU A 49 6.63 8.29 0.08
N ILE A 50 7.35 8.98 -0.79
CA ILE A 50 7.41 10.44 -0.76
C ILE A 50 6.77 10.91 -2.05
N VAL A 51 5.63 11.57 -1.93
CA VAL A 51 4.81 11.93 -3.07
C VAL A 51 4.59 13.44 -3.10
N PRO A 52 4.28 14.01 -4.26
CA PRO A 52 3.91 15.43 -4.30
C PRO A 52 2.69 15.69 -3.40
N SER A 53 2.73 16.78 -2.68
CA SER A 53 1.65 17.08 -1.76
C SER A 53 0.32 17.28 -2.47
N LYS A 54 0.37 17.62 -3.75
CA LYS A 54 -0.85 17.79 -4.54
C LYS A 54 -1.45 16.47 -5.00
N MET A 55 -0.70 15.40 -4.93
CA MET A 55 -1.21 14.11 -5.36
C MET A 55 -2.23 13.61 -4.34
N SER A 56 -3.38 13.16 -4.83
CA SER A 56 -4.40 12.61 -3.96
C SER A 56 -3.96 11.27 -3.41
N ASN A 57 -4.24 11.04 -2.13
CA ASN A 57 -3.94 9.73 -1.55
C ASN A 57 -4.71 8.61 -2.24
N ARG A 58 -5.84 8.96 -2.86
CA ARG A 58 -6.62 7.94 -3.59
C ARG A 58 -5.85 7.33 -4.75
N VAL A 59 -4.92 8.09 -5.34
CA VAL A 59 -4.10 7.56 -6.42
C VAL A 59 -3.34 6.33 -5.91
N ILE A 60 -2.75 6.45 -4.72
CA ILE A 60 -2.02 5.34 -4.13
C ILE A 60 -2.95 4.16 -3.84
N LYS A 61 -4.11 4.45 -3.26
CA LYS A 61 -5.07 3.39 -2.95
C LYS A 61 -5.51 2.64 -4.21
N LEU A 62 -5.77 3.38 -5.29
CA LEU A 62 -6.18 2.77 -6.54
C LEU A 62 -5.08 1.89 -7.13
N ARG A 63 -3.83 2.33 -7.02
CA ARG A 63 -2.73 1.51 -7.51
C ARG A 63 -2.60 0.22 -6.71
N ILE A 64 -2.77 0.31 -5.41
CA ILE A 64 -2.74 -0.90 -4.58
C ILE A 64 -3.86 -1.85 -5.01
N LYS A 65 -5.06 -1.33 -5.22
CA LYS A 65 -6.17 -2.17 -5.66
C LYS A 65 -5.89 -2.84 -6.98
N LYS A 66 -5.31 -2.09 -7.93
CA LYS A 66 -5.00 -2.66 -9.23
C LYS A 66 -3.93 -3.73 -9.13
N PHE A 67 -2.94 -3.52 -8.25
CA PHE A 67 -1.93 -4.53 -8.03
C PHE A 67 -2.55 -5.82 -7.47
N LEU A 68 -3.39 -5.69 -6.47
CA LEU A 68 -4.04 -6.86 -5.88
C LEU A 68 -4.91 -7.58 -6.90
N HIS A 69 -5.61 -6.83 -7.73
CA HIS A 69 -6.42 -7.43 -8.78
C HIS A 69 -5.55 -8.19 -9.77
N ARG A 70 -4.42 -7.59 -10.17
CA ARG A 70 -3.52 -8.22 -11.12
C ARG A 70 -2.94 -9.52 -10.57
N LYS A 71 -2.68 -9.55 -9.25
CA LYS A 71 -2.15 -10.75 -8.60
C LYS A 71 -3.23 -11.71 -8.17
N LYS A 72 -4.49 -11.39 -8.43
CA LYS A 72 -5.65 -12.20 -8.03
C LYS A 72 -5.74 -12.36 -6.53
N LEU A 73 -5.43 -11.28 -5.81
CA LEU A 73 -5.44 -11.26 -4.36
C LEU A 73 -6.58 -10.46 -3.77
N THR A 74 -7.48 -9.96 -4.62
CA THR A 74 -8.55 -9.09 -4.14
C THR A 74 -9.54 -9.78 -3.22
N GLU A 75 -9.60 -11.10 -3.29
CA GLU A 75 -10.49 -11.85 -2.39
C GLU A 75 -9.86 -12.05 -1.02
N LYS A 76 -8.54 -11.95 -0.94
CA LYS A 76 -7.83 -12.17 0.32
C LYS A 76 -7.43 -10.88 1.01
N TYR A 77 -7.21 -9.81 0.27
CA TYR A 77 -6.66 -8.57 0.81
C TYR A 77 -7.39 -7.37 0.29
N ARG A 78 -7.34 -6.30 1.07
CA ARG A 78 -7.87 -5.02 0.63
C ARG A 78 -7.05 -3.90 1.26
N PRO A 79 -6.93 -2.77 0.57
CA PRO A 79 -6.29 -1.61 1.20
C PRO A 79 -7.30 -0.87 2.04
N ILE A 80 -6.89 -0.51 3.24
CA ILE A 80 -7.71 0.33 4.12
C ILE A 80 -6.89 1.52 4.53
N SER A 81 -7.56 2.62 4.86
CA SER A 81 -6.89 3.79 5.36
C SER A 81 -6.27 3.50 6.71
N TYR A 82 -5.05 3.96 6.90
CA TYR A 82 -4.32 3.73 8.12
C TYR A 82 -3.70 5.04 8.57
N ASN A 83 -4.22 5.60 9.64
CA ASN A 83 -3.73 6.86 10.17
C ASN A 83 -3.46 6.71 11.65
N SER A 84 -2.27 7.10 12.05
CA SER A 84 -1.94 7.21 13.45
C SER A 84 -1.33 8.60 13.66
N SER A 85 -0.88 8.89 14.88
CA SER A 85 -0.40 10.24 15.16
C SER A 85 0.78 10.65 14.28
N ASN A 86 1.60 9.68 13.86
CA ASN A 86 2.81 9.99 13.08
C ASN A 86 2.83 9.37 11.71
N ILE A 87 1.86 8.50 11.39
CA ILE A 87 1.90 7.72 10.17
C ILE A 87 0.59 7.88 9.44
N ARG A 88 0.69 8.18 8.14
CA ARG A 88 -0.48 8.26 7.26
C ARG A 88 -0.26 7.36 6.08
N GLY A 89 -1.32 6.72 5.63
CA GLY A 89 -1.22 5.90 4.45
C GLY A 89 -2.27 4.82 4.44
N TYR A 90 -1.85 3.63 4.04
CA TYR A 90 -2.75 2.51 3.85
C TYR A 90 -2.14 1.26 4.43
N ARG A 91 -3.02 0.34 4.76
CA ARG A 91 -2.63 -0.99 5.21
C ARG A 91 -3.28 -1.99 4.26
N ILE A 92 -2.51 -2.92 3.76
CA ILE A 92 -3.06 -4.02 2.99
C ILE A 92 -3.43 -5.09 3.99
N LYS A 93 -4.72 -5.17 4.29
CA LYS A 93 -5.18 -6.03 5.36
C LYS A 93 -5.84 -7.27 4.79
N GLU A 94 -5.57 -8.40 5.42
CA GLU A 94 -6.22 -9.64 5.05
C GLU A 94 -7.69 -9.59 5.43
N LYS A 95 -8.55 -10.01 4.50
CA LYS A 95 -9.98 -10.09 4.77
C LYS A 95 -10.26 -11.29 5.64
N LYS A 96 -11.10 -11.10 6.65
CA LYS A 96 -11.57 -12.20 7.46
C LYS A 96 -12.86 -12.69 6.88
N SER A 97 -12.77 -13.74 6.25
CA SER A 97 -13.97 -14.31 5.68
C SER A 97 -14.63 -15.19 6.70
N LEU A 98 -14.71 -15.42 6.98
CA LEU A 98 -15.40 -16.11 7.53
C LEU A 98 -16.33 -16.22 8.08
N GLU A 99 -16.23 -16.10 8.01
CA GLU A 99 -16.80 -16.11 8.39
C GLU A 99 -17.84 -16.32 8.47
N LEU A 100 -17.92 -16.56 8.09
CA LEU A 100 -18.71 -16.71 8.17
C LEU A 100 -19.56 -17.43 8.30
N THR A 101 -19.31 -17.60 8.07
CA THR A 101 -19.91 -18.13 8.17
C THR A 101 -20.81 -18.72 8.61
N TYR A 102 -20.73 -18.83 8.62
CA TYR A 102 -21.45 -19.32 9.03
C TYR A 102 -22.37 -19.69 9.29
N TYR A 103 -22.49 -19.77 9.24
CA TYR A 103 -23.18 -20.11 9.62
C TYR A 103 -23.93 -20.21 9.71
#